data_555ef52a254798445345f6fe09440b83
#
_entry.id   555ef52a254798445345f6fe09440b83
#
_cell.length_a   1.000
_cell.length_b   1.000
_cell.length_c   1.000
_cell.angle_alpha   90.00
_cell.angle_beta   90.00
_cell.angle_gamma   90.00
#
_symmetry.space_group_name_H-M   'P 1'
#
loop_
_entity.id
_entity.type
_entity.pdbx_description
1 polymer ?
#
loop_
_entity_poly.entity_id
_entity_poly.type
_entity_poly.pdbx_seq_one_letter_code
_entity_poly.pdbx_strand_id
1 'polypeptide(L)'
;MLLNFTKKMLHFLRIQYTLFFFFTVTLLTFNPVFASQNLAPVGLSSLSGFDVEFAPIQKTEFINGQSLIGEVNFKPGVNYTVLFAFDVQQVRYLYPNGSMVEKGATIASVEGSDVHHFLDAYQSAKDMLAIAKSHYDINQQHLKNKIIRSSEWVEITKSYFEAKLNFEHMQHQMAFLNIDDNENVTLVSPKTGILKLTNESGNRVMGDTAFDIIDASSIRVKIKVPLSFTNTLAHFKLSQSCSLNIESYDSIADKYHQIVWASPSSNECQLRLGQTIKVTPVNKLTGFKIAKSAVFEFEDVNYIALKSGDNLELLPIELKGTQGKDYVFTANKNLDDQQVLISSVSALQGMLLHLGRE
;
A
#
# COMPACT_ATOMS: atom_id res chain seq x y z
N MET A 1 -6.29 -28.68 68.51
CA MET A 1 -4.98 -28.20 67.94
C MET A 1 -5.09 -27.63 66.57
N LEU A 2 -6.12 -27.96 65.80
CA LEU A 2 -6.29 -27.45 64.40
C LEU A 2 -6.85 -25.99 64.31
N LEU A 3 -7.59 -25.50 65.30
CA LEU A 3 -8.23 -24.19 65.23
C LEU A 3 -7.26 -22.99 65.44
N ASN A 4 -6.12 -23.21 66.05
CA ASN A 4 -5.09 -22.15 66.26
C ASN A 4 -4.15 -21.97 65.06
N PHE A 5 -4.07 -22.98 64.18
CA PHE A 5 -3.21 -22.89 63.02
C PHE A 5 -3.85 -22.03 61.91
N THR A 6 -5.18 -22.13 61.75
CA THR A 6 -5.91 -21.36 60.72
C THR A 6 -5.98 -19.86 61.04
N LYS A 7 -6.09 -19.47 62.34
CA LYS A 7 -6.07 -18.05 62.73
C LYS A 7 -4.70 -17.37 62.50
N LYS A 8 -3.60 -18.08 62.76
CA LYS A 8 -2.24 -17.54 62.51
C LYS A 8 -1.96 -17.42 61.00
N MET A 9 -2.44 -18.35 60.17
CA MET A 9 -2.26 -18.30 58.71
C MET A 9 -3.07 -17.17 58.07
N LEU A 10 -4.30 -16.89 58.54
CA LEU A 10 -5.11 -15.77 58.07
C LEU A 10 -4.53 -14.40 58.45
N HIS A 11 -3.86 -14.30 59.61
CA HIS A 11 -3.21 -13.05 60.03
C HIS A 11 -1.94 -12.76 59.20
N PHE A 12 -1.18 -13.81 58.84
CA PHE A 12 0.02 -13.68 57.99
C PHE A 12 -0.36 -13.30 56.55
N LEU A 13 -1.42 -13.88 55.97
CA LEU A 13 -1.94 -13.48 54.67
C LEU A 13 -2.45 -12.04 54.63
N ARG A 14 -3.13 -11.56 55.69
CA ARG A 14 -3.62 -10.17 55.77
C ARG A 14 -2.47 -9.16 55.84
N ILE A 15 -1.39 -9.45 56.54
CA ILE A 15 -0.21 -8.58 56.62
C ILE A 15 0.54 -8.53 55.26
N GLN A 16 0.65 -9.64 54.55
CA GLN A 16 1.24 -9.65 53.22
C GLN A 16 0.42 -8.86 52.17
N TYR A 17 -0.92 -8.96 52.24
CA TYR A 17 -1.78 -8.20 51.30
C TYR A 17 -1.78 -6.70 51.61
N THR A 18 -1.69 -6.27 52.87
CA THR A 18 -1.60 -4.84 53.23
C THR A 18 -0.23 -4.25 52.85
N LEU A 19 0.88 -4.99 53.01
CA LEU A 19 2.20 -4.56 52.57
C LEU A 19 2.34 -4.50 51.04
N PHE A 20 1.72 -5.44 50.33
CA PHE A 20 1.73 -5.44 48.87
C PHE A 20 0.86 -4.30 48.28
N PHE A 21 -0.26 -3.98 48.93
CA PHE A 21 -1.14 -2.87 48.53
C PHE A 21 -0.49 -1.49 48.77
N PHE A 22 0.28 -1.33 49.84
CA PHE A 22 1.03 -0.10 50.13
C PHE A 22 2.22 0.08 49.15
N PHE A 23 2.85 -1.02 48.71
CA PHE A 23 3.97 -0.95 47.77
C PHE A 23 3.49 -0.68 46.31
N THR A 24 2.31 -1.14 45.94
CA THR A 24 1.72 -0.87 44.60
C THR A 24 1.14 0.54 44.50
N VAL A 25 0.63 1.15 45.60
CA VAL A 25 0.11 2.52 45.57
C VAL A 25 1.25 3.56 45.50
N THR A 26 2.42 3.29 46.09
CA THR A 26 3.59 4.21 45.99
C THR A 26 4.29 4.20 44.63
N LEU A 27 4.10 3.16 43.80
CA LEU A 27 4.67 3.12 42.46
C LEU A 27 3.84 3.88 41.41
N LEU A 28 2.61 4.28 41.69
CA LEU A 28 1.66 4.90 40.76
C LEU A 28 1.70 6.45 40.77
N THR A 29 2.56 7.10 41.56
CA THR A 29 2.56 8.56 41.69
C THR A 29 3.81 9.27 41.20
N PHE A 30 4.76 8.60 40.51
CA PHE A 30 5.81 9.29 39.78
C PHE A 30 5.41 9.49 38.31
N ASN A 31 4.48 10.41 38.07
CA ASN A 31 4.47 11.12 36.81
C ASN A 31 5.56 12.20 36.90
N PRO A 32 6.63 12.16 36.11
CA PRO A 32 7.49 13.32 35.96
C PRO A 32 6.66 14.38 35.24
N VAL A 33 6.08 15.31 36.01
CA VAL A 33 5.62 16.58 35.45
C VAL A 33 6.91 17.28 35.03
N PHE A 34 7.24 17.21 33.72
CA PHE A 34 8.20 18.11 33.13
C PHE A 34 7.60 19.53 33.26
N ALA A 35 7.88 20.18 34.35
CA ALA A 35 7.63 21.61 34.48
C ALA A 35 8.53 22.29 33.44
N SER A 36 7.97 22.81 32.37
CA SER A 36 8.68 23.68 31.46
C SER A 36 9.16 24.89 32.29
N GLN A 37 10.45 24.98 32.56
CA GLN A 37 11.02 26.14 33.23
C GLN A 37 10.91 27.30 32.24
N ASN A 38 10.09 28.30 32.57
CA ASN A 38 10.10 29.57 31.86
C ASN A 38 11.40 30.29 32.26
N LEU A 39 12.38 30.25 31.37
CA LEU A 39 13.62 31.00 31.54
C LEU A 39 13.32 32.50 31.50
N ALA A 40 14.06 33.29 32.32
CA ALA A 40 13.91 34.73 32.32
C ALA A 40 14.27 35.32 30.94
N PRO A 41 13.57 36.35 30.45
CA PRO A 41 13.93 37.02 29.22
C PRO A 41 15.35 37.59 29.28
N VAL A 42 16.08 37.51 28.16
CA VAL A 42 17.44 38.03 28.03
C VAL A 42 17.42 39.34 27.23
N GLY A 43 18.02 40.40 27.75
CA GLY A 43 18.10 41.67 27.03
C GLY A 43 18.97 41.55 25.76
N LEU A 44 18.52 42.12 24.64
CA LEU A 44 19.29 42.20 23.39
C LEU A 44 20.64 42.92 23.57
N SER A 45 20.74 43.86 24.52
CA SER A 45 22.00 44.53 24.87
C SER A 45 23.11 43.57 25.32
N SER A 46 22.75 42.41 25.87
CA SER A 46 23.73 41.37 26.25
C SER A 46 24.45 40.76 25.04
N LEU A 47 23.87 40.89 23.86
CA LEU A 47 24.46 40.40 22.58
C LEU A 47 25.07 41.54 21.76
N SER A 48 25.31 42.75 22.33
CA SER A 48 25.77 43.94 21.60
C SER A 48 27.13 43.80 20.90
N GLY A 49 27.92 42.78 21.26
CA GLY A 49 29.20 42.45 20.59
C GLY A 49 29.10 41.39 19.50
N PHE A 50 27.89 40.92 19.19
CA PHE A 50 27.68 39.81 18.25
C PHE A 50 26.78 40.27 17.09
N ASP A 51 26.91 39.60 15.96
CA ASP A 51 26.00 39.78 14.83
C ASP A 51 24.67 39.08 15.11
N VAL A 52 23.57 39.86 15.15
CA VAL A 52 22.25 39.40 15.56
C VAL A 52 21.28 39.49 14.39
N GLU A 53 20.90 38.34 13.84
CA GLU A 53 19.92 38.22 12.75
C GLU A 53 18.67 37.48 13.22
N PHE A 54 17.52 37.90 12.68
CA PHE A 54 16.22 37.30 12.95
C PHE A 54 15.59 36.82 11.66
N ALA A 55 14.81 35.72 11.74
CA ALA A 55 13.97 35.20 10.65
C ALA A 55 12.55 34.96 11.13
N PRO A 56 11.56 35.05 10.23
CA PRO A 56 10.18 34.72 10.57
C PRO A 56 10.02 33.19 10.76
N ILE A 57 9.19 32.81 11.71
CA ILE A 57 8.79 31.44 11.94
C ILE A 57 7.75 31.06 10.87
N GLN A 58 7.96 29.91 10.23
CA GLN A 58 7.05 29.42 9.18
C GLN A 58 6.11 28.34 9.73
N LYS A 59 4.82 28.48 9.51
CA LYS A 59 3.87 27.39 9.77
C LYS A 59 4.09 26.23 8.83
N THR A 60 3.85 25.02 9.32
CA THR A 60 3.82 23.82 8.50
C THR A 60 2.66 22.92 8.93
N GLU A 61 2.00 22.33 7.94
CA GLU A 61 0.92 21.36 8.14
C GLU A 61 1.40 19.94 7.94
N PHE A 62 2.65 19.76 7.53
CA PHE A 62 3.20 18.47 7.16
C PHE A 62 4.63 18.31 7.63
N ILE A 63 4.97 17.06 7.93
CA ILE A 63 6.34 16.62 8.22
C ILE A 63 6.68 15.38 7.40
N ASN A 64 7.90 15.34 6.85
CA ASN A 64 8.41 14.17 6.18
C ASN A 64 8.88 13.13 7.21
N GLY A 65 8.42 11.90 7.05
CA GLY A 65 8.93 10.76 7.84
C GLY A 65 10.16 10.13 7.22
N GLN A 66 10.64 9.05 7.84
CA GLN A 66 11.72 8.23 7.29
C GLN A 66 11.26 7.53 6.01
N SER A 67 12.17 7.41 5.06
CA SER A 67 11.86 6.74 3.79
C SER A 67 11.53 5.28 3.98
N LEU A 68 10.50 4.83 3.29
CA LEU A 68 10.01 3.46 3.26
C LEU A 68 10.24 2.83 1.89
N ILE A 69 10.15 1.50 1.84
CA ILE A 69 10.21 0.75 0.59
C ILE A 69 8.79 0.48 0.12
N GLY A 70 8.52 0.80 -1.14
CA GLY A 70 7.30 0.45 -1.85
C GLY A 70 7.59 -0.50 -3.00
N GLU A 71 6.66 -1.37 -3.31
CA GLU A 71 6.68 -2.28 -4.46
C GLU A 71 5.58 -1.87 -5.44
N VAL A 72 5.97 -1.64 -6.69
CA VAL A 72 5.00 -1.34 -7.75
C VAL A 72 4.29 -2.61 -8.16
N ASN A 73 3.00 -2.65 -7.92
CA ASN A 73 2.14 -3.80 -8.16
C ASN A 73 0.87 -3.33 -8.91
N PHE A 74 -0.12 -4.17 -9.03
CA PHE A 74 -1.42 -3.83 -9.58
C PHE A 74 -2.53 -4.16 -8.58
N LYS A 75 -3.66 -3.49 -8.72
CA LYS A 75 -4.82 -3.74 -7.87
C LYS A 75 -5.28 -5.18 -8.00
N PRO A 76 -5.43 -5.95 -6.92
CA PRO A 76 -5.89 -7.34 -6.97
C PRO A 76 -7.25 -7.48 -7.67
N GLY A 77 -7.39 -8.53 -8.49
CA GLY A 77 -8.65 -8.86 -9.15
C GLY A 77 -8.97 -8.09 -10.44
N VAL A 78 -8.04 -7.26 -10.96
CA VAL A 78 -8.25 -6.51 -12.22
C VAL A 78 -7.46 -7.05 -13.41
N ASN A 79 -6.53 -7.99 -13.17
CA ASN A 79 -5.85 -8.71 -14.24
C ASN A 79 -6.80 -9.68 -14.95
N TYR A 80 -6.55 -9.90 -16.23
CA TYR A 80 -7.21 -10.92 -17.02
C TYR A 80 -6.22 -12.02 -17.33
N THR A 81 -6.47 -13.23 -16.81
CA THR A 81 -5.61 -14.40 -17.01
C THR A 81 -6.13 -15.23 -18.15
N VAL A 82 -5.28 -15.49 -19.13
CA VAL A 82 -5.53 -16.45 -20.22
C VAL A 82 -4.85 -17.76 -19.89
N LEU A 83 -5.61 -18.84 -19.96
CA LEU A 83 -5.12 -20.19 -19.69
C LEU A 83 -4.98 -20.97 -20.99
N PHE A 84 -4.06 -21.96 -21.03
CA PHE A 84 -4.01 -22.90 -22.12
C PHE A 84 -5.22 -23.83 -22.09
N ALA A 85 -5.89 -23.96 -23.25
CA ALA A 85 -7.07 -24.83 -23.41
C ALA A 85 -6.70 -26.31 -23.65
N PHE A 86 -5.43 -26.59 -23.91
CA PHE A 86 -4.88 -27.91 -24.23
C PHE A 86 -3.39 -27.97 -23.85
N ASP A 87 -2.80 -29.15 -23.92
CA ASP A 87 -1.37 -29.33 -23.71
C ASP A 87 -0.58 -28.78 -24.91
N VAL A 88 0.49 -28.03 -24.62
CA VAL A 88 1.30 -27.37 -25.63
C VAL A 88 2.76 -27.79 -25.51
N GLN A 89 3.34 -28.24 -26.60
CA GLN A 89 4.74 -28.67 -26.66
C GLN A 89 5.68 -27.48 -26.85
N GLN A 90 5.26 -26.49 -27.63
CA GLN A 90 6.04 -25.29 -27.90
C GLN A 90 5.16 -24.04 -27.88
N VAL A 91 5.64 -23.02 -27.14
CA VAL A 91 5.05 -21.69 -27.11
C VAL A 91 6.09 -20.69 -27.56
N ARG A 92 5.75 -19.86 -28.53
CA ARG A 92 6.58 -18.75 -29.00
C ARG A 92 5.87 -17.42 -28.78
N TYR A 93 6.30 -16.67 -27.78
CA TYR A 93 5.77 -15.32 -27.51
C TYR A 93 6.30 -14.31 -28.51
N LEU A 94 5.42 -13.44 -29.02
CA LEU A 94 5.71 -12.42 -30.02
C LEU A 94 6.04 -11.06 -29.40
N TYR A 95 5.68 -10.87 -28.12
CA TYR A 95 5.96 -9.65 -27.36
C TYR A 95 6.77 -9.97 -26.11
N PRO A 96 7.75 -9.13 -25.76
CA PRO A 96 8.47 -9.29 -24.51
C PRO A 96 7.58 -8.99 -23.30
N ASN A 97 7.94 -9.56 -22.15
CA ASN A 97 7.25 -9.33 -20.88
C ASN A 97 7.22 -7.82 -20.52
N GLY A 98 6.07 -7.30 -20.13
CA GLY A 98 5.86 -5.90 -19.81
C GLY A 98 5.45 -5.02 -20.99
N SER A 99 5.30 -5.57 -22.20
CA SER A 99 4.82 -4.82 -23.37
C SER A 99 3.38 -4.36 -23.21
N MET A 100 3.07 -3.17 -23.72
CA MET A 100 1.69 -2.74 -23.93
C MET A 100 1.14 -3.44 -25.18
N VAL A 101 0.01 -4.10 -25.05
CA VAL A 101 -0.68 -4.81 -26.13
C VAL A 101 -2.12 -4.34 -26.26
N GLU A 102 -2.65 -4.39 -27.47
CA GLU A 102 -4.04 -4.03 -27.75
C GLU A 102 -4.94 -5.28 -27.72
N LYS A 103 -6.25 -5.07 -27.53
CA LYS A 103 -7.24 -6.14 -27.64
C LYS A 103 -7.18 -6.75 -29.05
N GLY A 104 -7.09 -8.08 -29.13
CA GLY A 104 -6.99 -8.84 -30.38
C GLY A 104 -5.57 -8.98 -30.90
N ALA A 105 -4.55 -8.37 -30.26
CA ALA A 105 -3.15 -8.57 -30.66
C ALA A 105 -2.76 -10.05 -30.47
N THR A 106 -2.04 -10.60 -31.44
CA THR A 106 -1.50 -11.95 -31.40
C THR A 106 -0.31 -11.99 -30.44
N ILE A 107 -0.46 -12.68 -29.30
CA ILE A 107 0.52 -12.70 -28.21
C ILE A 107 1.53 -13.85 -28.38
N ALA A 108 1.07 -15.03 -28.75
CA ALA A 108 1.93 -16.20 -28.90
C ALA A 108 1.42 -17.13 -30.00
N SER A 109 2.32 -17.85 -30.66
CA SER A 109 2.01 -19.06 -31.43
C SER A 109 2.21 -20.27 -30.55
N VAL A 110 1.36 -21.28 -30.74
CA VAL A 110 1.38 -22.54 -29.98
C VAL A 110 1.40 -23.71 -30.93
N GLU A 111 2.21 -24.73 -30.60
CA GLU A 111 2.37 -25.95 -31.38
C GLU A 111 2.33 -27.17 -30.47
N GLY A 112 1.75 -28.25 -30.97
CA GLY A 112 1.67 -29.52 -30.27
C GLY A 112 0.60 -30.44 -30.86
N SER A 113 0.68 -31.76 -30.58
CA SER A 113 -0.30 -32.77 -31.06
C SER A 113 -1.71 -32.46 -30.53
N ASP A 114 -1.83 -31.99 -29.29
CA ASP A 114 -3.12 -31.79 -28.66
C ASP A 114 -3.85 -30.53 -29.16
N VAL A 115 -3.13 -29.65 -29.88
CA VAL A 115 -3.73 -28.49 -30.62
C VAL A 115 -4.69 -29.02 -31.68
N HIS A 116 -4.26 -29.99 -32.53
CA HIS A 116 -5.10 -30.57 -33.60
C HIS A 116 -6.25 -31.35 -32.98
N HIS A 117 -6.00 -32.17 -31.93
CA HIS A 117 -7.05 -32.91 -31.24
C HIS A 117 -8.13 -31.96 -30.65
N PHE A 118 -7.73 -30.81 -30.14
CA PHE A 118 -8.69 -29.82 -29.64
C PHE A 118 -9.54 -29.23 -30.76
N LEU A 119 -8.94 -28.91 -31.91
CA LEU A 119 -9.67 -28.39 -33.07
C LEU A 119 -10.68 -29.39 -33.61
N ASP A 120 -10.28 -30.65 -33.75
CA ASP A 120 -11.16 -31.77 -34.17
C ASP A 120 -12.31 -31.96 -33.18
N ALA A 121 -12.02 -31.93 -31.87
CA ALA A 121 -13.04 -32.00 -30.83
C ALA A 121 -14.03 -30.84 -30.85
N TYR A 122 -13.54 -29.61 -31.09
CA TYR A 122 -14.38 -28.44 -31.26
C TYR A 122 -15.31 -28.55 -32.45
N GLN A 123 -14.79 -28.98 -33.63
CA GLN A 123 -15.62 -29.17 -34.82
C GLN A 123 -16.63 -30.29 -34.61
N SER A 124 -16.22 -31.41 -34.00
CA SER A 124 -17.15 -32.51 -33.65
C SER A 124 -18.25 -32.08 -32.70
N ALA A 125 -17.94 -31.29 -31.68
CA ALA A 125 -18.94 -30.72 -30.74
C ALA A 125 -19.94 -29.80 -31.44
N LYS A 126 -19.48 -29.00 -32.41
CA LYS A 126 -20.32 -28.13 -33.24
C LYS A 126 -21.32 -28.92 -34.08
N ASP A 127 -20.81 -30.00 -34.74
CA ASP A 127 -21.63 -30.85 -35.60
C ASP A 127 -22.65 -31.65 -34.79
N MET A 128 -22.23 -32.17 -33.63
CA MET A 128 -23.14 -32.86 -32.69
C MET A 128 -24.25 -31.94 -32.17
N LEU A 129 -23.92 -30.67 -31.85
CA LEU A 129 -24.97 -29.70 -31.50
C LEU A 129 -25.97 -29.46 -32.63
N ALA A 130 -25.45 -29.32 -33.88
CA ALA A 130 -26.31 -29.14 -35.05
C ALA A 130 -27.30 -30.28 -35.24
N ILE A 131 -26.81 -31.53 -35.14
CA ILE A 131 -27.64 -32.77 -35.25
C ILE A 131 -28.62 -32.86 -34.10
N ALA A 132 -28.18 -32.66 -32.84
CA ALA A 132 -29.06 -32.74 -31.68
C ALA A 132 -30.15 -31.64 -31.69
N LYS A 133 -29.79 -30.44 -32.16
CA LYS A 133 -30.72 -29.33 -32.32
C LYS A 133 -31.78 -29.64 -33.38
N SER A 134 -31.40 -30.14 -34.53
CA SER A 134 -32.33 -30.53 -35.59
C SER A 134 -33.29 -31.59 -35.08
N HIS A 135 -32.78 -32.62 -34.35
CA HIS A 135 -33.63 -33.68 -33.78
C HIS A 135 -34.58 -33.12 -32.71
N TYR A 136 -34.13 -32.22 -31.88
CA TYR A 136 -34.99 -31.53 -30.89
C TYR A 136 -36.08 -30.70 -31.57
N ASP A 137 -35.75 -29.85 -32.55
CA ASP A 137 -36.71 -28.97 -33.25
C ASP A 137 -37.81 -29.77 -33.97
N ILE A 138 -37.47 -30.84 -34.69
CA ILE A 138 -38.44 -31.72 -35.37
C ILE A 138 -39.37 -32.38 -34.36
N ASN A 139 -38.84 -32.95 -33.30
CA ASN A 139 -39.61 -33.72 -32.34
C ASN A 139 -40.43 -32.87 -31.37
N GLN A 140 -40.15 -31.55 -31.24
CA GLN A 140 -41.02 -30.65 -30.49
C GLN A 140 -42.44 -30.58 -31.05
N GLN A 141 -42.60 -30.67 -32.39
CA GLN A 141 -43.89 -30.74 -33.04
C GLN A 141 -44.55 -32.10 -32.87
N HIS A 142 -43.76 -33.19 -32.96
CA HIS A 142 -44.23 -34.55 -32.74
C HIS A 142 -44.78 -34.74 -31.32
N LEU A 143 -44.16 -34.14 -30.30
CA LEU A 143 -44.68 -34.16 -28.93
C LEU A 143 -46.03 -33.46 -28.83
N LYS A 144 -46.16 -32.24 -29.41
CA LYS A 144 -47.41 -31.49 -29.41
C LYS A 144 -48.54 -32.29 -30.07
N ASN A 145 -48.23 -33.02 -31.12
CA ASN A 145 -49.17 -33.89 -31.87
C ASN A 145 -49.35 -35.27 -31.24
N LYS A 146 -48.75 -35.56 -30.06
CA LYS A 146 -48.77 -36.82 -29.33
C LYS A 146 -48.26 -38.02 -30.17
N ILE A 147 -47.35 -37.76 -31.12
CA ILE A 147 -46.74 -38.80 -31.98
C ILE A 147 -45.61 -39.55 -31.22
N ILE A 148 -44.88 -38.86 -30.34
CA ILE A 148 -43.85 -39.42 -29.49
C ILE A 148 -44.27 -39.48 -28.04
N ARG A 149 -43.64 -40.36 -27.25
CA ARG A 149 -43.86 -40.51 -25.80
C ARG A 149 -43.10 -39.44 -25.02
N SER A 150 -43.65 -39.07 -23.86
CA SER A 150 -42.98 -38.10 -22.99
C SER A 150 -41.58 -38.53 -22.55
N SER A 151 -41.35 -39.83 -22.36
CA SER A 151 -40.02 -40.39 -22.03
C SER A 151 -39.01 -40.22 -23.17
N GLU A 152 -39.45 -40.42 -24.42
CA GLU A 152 -38.62 -40.21 -25.60
C GLU A 152 -38.26 -38.74 -25.79
N TRP A 153 -39.23 -37.85 -25.54
CA TRP A 153 -38.96 -36.39 -25.54
C TRP A 153 -37.94 -35.96 -24.48
N VAL A 154 -37.98 -36.55 -23.28
CA VAL A 154 -37.01 -36.29 -22.24
C VAL A 154 -35.57 -36.64 -22.71
N GLU A 155 -35.38 -37.82 -23.35
CA GLU A 155 -34.09 -38.23 -23.88
C GLU A 155 -33.58 -37.28 -25.00
N ILE A 156 -34.46 -36.90 -25.92
CA ILE A 156 -34.13 -35.94 -27.00
C ILE A 156 -33.73 -34.60 -26.42
N THR A 157 -34.45 -34.13 -25.44
CA THR A 157 -34.18 -32.87 -24.75
C THR A 157 -32.88 -32.86 -24.01
N LYS A 158 -32.59 -33.97 -23.29
CA LYS A 158 -31.32 -34.18 -22.58
C LYS A 158 -30.14 -34.18 -23.54
N SER A 159 -30.21 -34.99 -24.62
CA SER A 159 -29.17 -35.04 -25.64
C SER A 159 -28.84 -33.65 -26.26
N TYR A 160 -29.89 -32.87 -26.55
CA TYR A 160 -29.71 -31.52 -27.07
C TYR A 160 -28.99 -30.59 -26.07
N PHE A 161 -29.41 -30.60 -24.82
CA PHE A 161 -28.75 -29.73 -23.81
C PHE A 161 -27.33 -30.17 -23.45
N GLU A 162 -27.06 -31.49 -23.44
CA GLU A 162 -25.71 -32.00 -23.27
C GLU A 162 -24.79 -31.60 -24.43
N ALA A 163 -25.23 -31.74 -25.67
CA ALA A 163 -24.48 -31.31 -26.84
C ALA A 163 -24.26 -29.77 -26.85
N LYS A 164 -25.28 -29.01 -26.46
CA LYS A 164 -25.20 -27.55 -26.33
C LYS A 164 -24.17 -27.14 -25.28
N LEU A 165 -24.24 -27.72 -24.09
CA LEU A 165 -23.30 -27.41 -23.00
C LEU A 165 -21.86 -27.73 -23.38
N ASN A 166 -21.64 -28.90 -24.03
CA ASN A 166 -20.32 -29.30 -24.49
C ASN A 166 -19.76 -28.30 -25.53
N PHE A 167 -20.56 -27.92 -26.52
CA PHE A 167 -20.14 -26.93 -27.52
C PHE A 167 -19.85 -25.57 -26.90
N GLU A 168 -20.72 -25.06 -26.02
CA GLU A 168 -20.54 -23.79 -25.34
C GLU A 168 -19.23 -23.80 -24.52
N HIS A 169 -18.92 -24.89 -23.82
CA HIS A 169 -17.66 -25.04 -23.10
C HIS A 169 -16.47 -24.92 -24.03
N MET A 170 -16.46 -25.66 -25.14
CA MET A 170 -15.39 -25.59 -26.13
C MET A 170 -15.30 -24.21 -26.81
N GLN A 171 -16.43 -23.57 -27.05
CA GLN A 171 -16.49 -22.22 -27.63
C GLN A 171 -15.86 -21.18 -26.71
N HIS A 172 -16.04 -21.29 -25.39
CA HIS A 172 -15.37 -20.40 -24.43
C HIS A 172 -13.84 -20.59 -24.45
N GLN A 173 -13.35 -21.82 -24.60
CA GLN A 173 -11.92 -22.08 -24.73
C GLN A 173 -11.34 -21.54 -26.06
N MET A 174 -12.14 -21.58 -27.14
CA MET A 174 -11.77 -21.02 -28.44
C MET A 174 -11.71 -19.48 -28.44
N ALA A 175 -12.32 -18.77 -27.48
CA ALA A 175 -12.45 -17.31 -27.50
C ALA A 175 -11.11 -16.55 -27.51
N PHE A 176 -10.02 -17.20 -27.09
CA PHE A 176 -8.67 -16.62 -27.02
C PHE A 176 -7.72 -17.19 -28.05
N LEU A 177 -8.23 -18.01 -28.94
CA LEU A 177 -7.48 -18.63 -30.04
C LEU A 177 -7.83 -17.99 -31.36
N ASN A 178 -6.84 -17.80 -32.21
CA ASN A 178 -7.01 -17.48 -33.62
C ASN A 178 -6.32 -18.55 -34.45
N ILE A 179 -6.99 -19.03 -35.47
CA ILE A 179 -6.52 -20.10 -36.34
C ILE A 179 -6.41 -19.51 -37.73
N ASP A 180 -5.25 -19.66 -38.35
CA ASP A 180 -5.05 -19.25 -39.75
C ASP A 180 -5.42 -20.35 -40.75
N ASP A 181 -5.37 -20.04 -42.04
CA ASP A 181 -5.68 -20.98 -43.13
C ASP A 181 -4.73 -22.18 -43.21
N ASN A 182 -3.60 -22.15 -42.53
CA ASN A 182 -2.62 -23.22 -42.42
C ASN A 182 -2.71 -24.02 -41.12
N GLU A 183 -3.81 -23.86 -40.38
CA GLU A 183 -4.06 -24.47 -39.07
C GLU A 183 -3.07 -24.04 -37.97
N ASN A 184 -2.31 -22.96 -38.18
CA ASN A 184 -1.49 -22.42 -37.10
C ASN A 184 -2.37 -21.75 -36.05
N VAL A 185 -2.17 -22.17 -34.79
CA VAL A 185 -2.94 -21.63 -33.67
C VAL A 185 -2.15 -20.56 -32.92
N THR A 186 -2.81 -19.46 -32.69
CA THR A 186 -2.23 -18.34 -31.96
C THR A 186 -3.14 -17.90 -30.82
N LEU A 187 -2.53 -17.44 -29.73
CA LEU A 187 -3.21 -16.84 -28.57
C LEU A 187 -3.33 -15.33 -28.79
N VAL A 188 -4.54 -14.79 -28.58
CA VAL A 188 -4.82 -13.35 -28.75
C VAL A 188 -5.18 -12.70 -27.42
N SER A 189 -4.84 -11.40 -27.31
CA SER A 189 -5.17 -10.64 -26.12
C SER A 189 -6.68 -10.33 -26.03
N PRO A 190 -7.36 -10.65 -24.91
CA PRO A 190 -8.78 -10.36 -24.72
C PRO A 190 -9.08 -8.87 -24.52
N LYS A 191 -8.09 -8.09 -24.07
CA LYS A 191 -8.21 -6.64 -23.81
C LYS A 191 -6.89 -5.91 -23.97
N THR A 192 -6.94 -4.59 -24.07
CA THR A 192 -5.76 -3.73 -24.06
C THR A 192 -5.17 -3.67 -22.66
N GLY A 193 -3.82 -3.75 -22.53
CA GLY A 193 -3.12 -3.66 -21.25
C GLY A 193 -1.66 -4.09 -21.33
N ILE A 194 -1.04 -4.23 -20.17
CA ILE A 194 0.35 -4.68 -20.01
C ILE A 194 0.38 -6.20 -19.98
N LEU A 195 1.13 -6.79 -20.90
CA LEU A 195 1.38 -8.22 -20.95
C LEU A 195 2.31 -8.65 -19.81
N LYS A 196 1.89 -9.64 -19.03
CA LYS A 196 2.73 -10.28 -18.01
C LYS A 196 2.86 -11.76 -18.32
N LEU A 197 4.09 -12.20 -18.60
CA LEU A 197 4.43 -13.60 -18.80
C LEU A 197 4.84 -14.21 -17.45
N THR A 198 4.29 -15.39 -17.14
CA THR A 198 4.58 -16.06 -15.86
C THR A 198 5.75 -17.03 -16.01
N ASN A 199 5.80 -17.75 -17.13
CA ASN A 199 6.85 -18.68 -17.49
C ASN A 199 7.16 -18.54 -18.96
N GLU A 200 8.42 -18.37 -19.33
CA GLU A 200 8.82 -18.11 -20.73
C GLU A 200 9.30 -19.35 -21.48
N SER A 201 9.47 -20.50 -20.81
CA SER A 201 10.04 -21.71 -21.41
C SER A 201 9.43 -23.01 -20.87
N GLY A 202 9.50 -24.08 -21.66
CA GLY A 202 9.10 -25.44 -21.31
C GLY A 202 7.71 -25.83 -21.81
N ASN A 203 7.36 -27.10 -21.63
CA ASN A 203 6.04 -27.65 -21.93
C ASN A 203 4.98 -26.99 -21.06
N ARG A 204 3.78 -26.87 -21.58
CA ARG A 204 2.59 -26.36 -20.88
C ARG A 204 1.51 -27.40 -20.88
N VAL A 205 0.81 -27.53 -19.75
CA VAL A 205 -0.35 -28.39 -19.65
C VAL A 205 -1.64 -27.56 -19.67
N MET A 206 -2.73 -28.19 -20.05
CA MET A 206 -4.05 -27.59 -19.99
C MET A 206 -4.32 -26.98 -18.60
N GLY A 207 -4.78 -25.75 -18.57
CA GLY A 207 -5.05 -25.00 -17.34
C GLY A 207 -3.88 -24.17 -16.81
N ASP A 208 -2.66 -24.34 -17.34
CA ASP A 208 -1.55 -23.44 -17.03
C ASP A 208 -1.84 -22.02 -17.51
N THR A 209 -1.30 -21.02 -16.82
CA THR A 209 -1.38 -19.63 -17.25
C THR A 209 -0.52 -19.41 -18.49
N ALA A 210 -1.15 -19.01 -19.59
CA ALA A 210 -0.45 -18.58 -20.79
C ALA A 210 0.14 -17.19 -20.60
N PHE A 211 -0.68 -16.23 -20.17
CA PHE A 211 -0.27 -14.87 -19.82
C PHE A 211 -1.37 -14.15 -19.05
N ASP A 212 -0.98 -13.07 -18.36
CA ASP A 212 -1.90 -12.09 -17.78
C ASP A 212 -1.90 -10.80 -18.60
N ILE A 213 -3.05 -10.17 -18.72
CA ILE A 213 -3.17 -8.78 -19.19
C ILE A 213 -3.59 -7.90 -18.02
N ILE A 214 -2.75 -6.93 -17.68
CA ILE A 214 -2.93 -6.00 -16.57
C ILE A 214 -3.32 -4.64 -17.12
N ASP A 215 -4.40 -4.08 -16.62
CA ASP A 215 -4.81 -2.72 -16.95
C ASP A 215 -3.75 -1.73 -16.43
N ALA A 216 -3.20 -0.89 -17.29
CA ALA A 216 -2.20 0.11 -16.93
C ALA A 216 -2.73 1.09 -15.86
N SER A 217 -4.03 1.39 -15.86
CA SER A 217 -4.67 2.25 -14.85
C SER A 217 -4.74 1.59 -13.46
N SER A 218 -4.53 0.28 -13.38
CA SER A 218 -4.56 -0.49 -12.13
C SER A 218 -3.23 -0.52 -11.37
N ILE A 219 -2.16 0.08 -11.91
CA ILE A 219 -0.85 0.13 -11.25
C ILE A 219 -0.96 0.87 -9.92
N ARG A 220 -0.46 0.23 -8.86
CA ARG A 220 -0.45 0.73 -7.49
C ARG A 220 0.90 0.45 -6.86
N VAL A 221 1.20 1.23 -5.83
CA VAL A 221 2.36 0.98 -4.98
C VAL A 221 1.89 0.38 -3.67
N LYS A 222 2.40 -0.78 -3.34
CA LYS A 222 2.21 -1.48 -2.07
C LYS A 222 3.31 -1.06 -1.12
N ILE A 223 2.97 -0.42 0.00
CA ILE A 223 3.93 0.15 0.95
C ILE A 223 3.64 -0.43 2.33
N LYS A 224 4.68 -0.94 3.02
CA LYS A 224 4.59 -1.36 4.42
C LYS A 224 4.86 -0.17 5.31
N VAL A 225 3.86 0.28 6.06
CA VAL A 225 3.92 1.45 6.95
C VAL A 225 3.80 0.99 8.40
N PRO A 226 4.66 1.46 9.33
CA PRO A 226 4.49 1.18 10.75
C PRO A 226 3.13 1.67 11.26
N LEU A 227 2.46 0.87 12.09
CA LEU A 227 1.12 1.19 12.61
C LEU A 227 1.07 2.54 13.34
N SER A 228 2.17 2.95 13.98
CA SER A 228 2.26 4.23 14.69
C SER A 228 2.13 5.47 13.79
N PHE A 229 2.36 5.33 12.48
CA PHE A 229 2.32 6.46 11.54
C PHE A 229 1.06 6.49 10.66
N THR A 230 0.24 5.44 10.67
CA THR A 230 -0.90 5.33 9.75
C THR A 230 -1.96 6.40 9.97
N ASN A 231 -2.19 6.84 11.21
CA ASN A 231 -3.23 7.83 11.55
C ASN A 231 -2.91 9.26 11.09
N THR A 232 -1.63 9.59 10.93
CA THR A 232 -1.18 10.94 10.53
C THR A 232 -0.77 11.02 9.06
N LEU A 233 -0.70 9.87 8.38
CA LEU A 233 -0.22 9.77 7.01
C LEU A 233 -1.17 10.50 6.04
N ALA A 234 -0.62 11.43 5.25
CA ALA A 234 -1.36 12.19 4.25
C ALA A 234 -1.16 11.63 2.83
N HIS A 235 0.08 11.46 2.42
CA HIS A 235 0.48 10.95 1.11
C HIS A 235 1.94 10.49 1.16
N PHE A 236 2.44 9.93 0.05
CA PHE A 236 3.87 9.63 -0.10
C PHE A 236 4.48 10.49 -1.19
N LYS A 237 5.72 10.92 -0.97
CA LYS A 237 6.54 11.61 -1.94
C LYS A 237 7.56 10.64 -2.52
N LEU A 238 7.60 10.52 -3.86
CA LEU A 238 8.57 9.71 -4.58
C LEU A 238 9.72 10.58 -5.12
N SER A 239 9.38 11.73 -5.73
CA SER A 239 10.32 12.72 -6.23
C SER A 239 9.75 14.13 -6.07
N GLN A 240 10.38 15.15 -6.65
CA GLN A 240 9.84 16.51 -6.64
C GLN A 240 8.55 16.63 -7.48
N SER A 241 8.45 15.89 -8.59
CA SER A 241 7.32 15.93 -9.52
C SER A 241 6.33 14.76 -9.34
N CYS A 242 6.65 13.75 -8.52
CA CYS A 242 5.82 12.57 -8.32
C CYS A 242 5.47 12.36 -6.87
N SER A 243 4.17 12.33 -6.58
CA SER A 243 3.60 11.90 -5.30
C SER A 243 2.63 10.74 -5.51
N LEU A 244 2.38 10.01 -4.42
CA LEU A 244 1.46 8.89 -4.42
C LEU A 244 0.33 9.20 -3.44
N ASN A 245 -0.91 9.14 -3.93
CA ASN A 245 -2.11 9.32 -3.12
C ASN A 245 -2.51 8.00 -2.49
N ILE A 246 -2.89 8.03 -1.22
CA ILE A 246 -3.37 6.86 -0.51
C ILE A 246 -4.76 6.49 -1.02
N GLU A 247 -4.96 5.24 -1.43
CA GLU A 247 -6.27 4.73 -1.84
C GLU A 247 -6.92 3.88 -0.76
N SER A 248 -6.14 3.00 -0.14
CA SER A 248 -6.68 2.10 0.87
C SER A 248 -5.60 1.60 1.83
N TYR A 249 -6.06 1.13 2.97
CA TYR A 249 -5.30 0.43 3.98
C TYR A 249 -5.80 -1.00 4.06
N ASP A 250 -4.91 -1.99 4.07
CA ASP A 250 -5.32 -3.36 4.36
C ASP A 250 -5.80 -3.44 5.82
N SER A 251 -6.93 -4.10 6.03
CA SER A 251 -7.48 -4.27 7.37
C SER A 251 -6.71 -5.28 8.23
N ILE A 252 -5.82 -6.04 7.61
CA ILE A 252 -4.98 -7.04 8.29
C ILE A 252 -3.57 -6.46 8.41
N ALA A 253 -3.07 -6.39 9.65
CA ALA A 253 -1.70 -5.96 9.91
C ALA A 253 -0.71 -7.11 9.66
N ASP A 254 0.46 -6.77 9.13
CA ASP A 254 1.63 -7.64 9.07
C ASP A 254 2.55 -7.30 10.25
N LYS A 255 2.33 -7.95 11.39
CA LYS A 255 3.01 -7.69 12.67
C LYS A 255 2.82 -6.23 13.13
N TYR A 256 3.84 -5.40 13.03
CA TYR A 256 3.84 -4.00 13.44
C TYR A 256 3.59 -3.02 12.29
N HIS A 257 3.26 -3.55 11.09
CA HIS A 257 3.07 -2.76 9.89
C HIS A 257 1.67 -2.97 9.32
N GLN A 258 1.17 -1.95 8.66
CA GLN A 258 -0.02 -2.01 7.82
C GLN A 258 0.40 -1.82 6.36
N ILE A 259 -0.22 -2.55 5.48
CA ILE A 259 -0.05 -2.36 4.04
C ILE A 259 -0.93 -1.20 3.61
N VAL A 260 -0.30 -0.25 2.94
CA VAL A 260 -0.96 0.90 2.34
C VAL A 260 -0.83 0.77 0.82
N TRP A 261 -1.95 0.88 0.14
CA TRP A 261 -2.01 0.95 -1.32
C TRP A 261 -2.13 2.39 -1.76
N ALA A 262 -1.22 2.81 -2.62
CA ALA A 262 -1.16 4.17 -3.12
C ALA A 262 -1.10 4.21 -4.64
N SER A 263 -1.77 5.20 -5.23
CA SER A 263 -1.76 5.46 -6.67
C SER A 263 -0.90 6.67 -7.01
N PRO A 264 -0.26 6.71 -8.19
CA PRO A 264 0.43 7.89 -8.67
C PRO A 264 -0.56 9.07 -8.81
N SER A 265 -0.14 10.26 -8.37
CA SER A 265 -0.96 11.47 -8.44
C SER A 265 -0.99 12.07 -9.86
N SER A 266 -0.03 11.72 -10.71
CA SER A 266 0.08 12.20 -12.09
C SER A 266 0.75 11.16 -12.99
N ASN A 267 0.60 11.35 -14.30
CA ASN A 267 1.24 10.50 -15.32
C ASN A 267 2.77 10.70 -15.41
N GLU A 268 3.32 11.69 -14.71
CA GLU A 268 4.77 11.92 -14.63
C GLU A 268 5.49 10.87 -13.77
N CYS A 269 4.75 10.14 -12.96
CA CYS A 269 5.25 9.01 -12.19
C CYS A 269 5.47 7.79 -13.11
N GLN A 270 6.64 7.68 -13.70
CA GLN A 270 7.00 6.52 -14.53
C GLN A 270 7.28 5.28 -13.68
N LEU A 271 6.21 4.57 -13.28
CA LEU A 271 6.29 3.35 -12.49
C LEU A 271 6.28 2.12 -13.40
N ARG A 272 7.19 1.18 -13.13
CA ARG A 272 7.24 -0.12 -13.82
C ARG A 272 6.76 -1.22 -12.88
N LEU A 273 5.90 -2.07 -13.36
CA LEU A 273 5.40 -3.22 -12.60
C LEU A 273 6.57 -4.09 -12.10
N GLY A 274 6.52 -4.50 -10.82
CA GLY A 274 7.58 -5.25 -10.16
C GLY A 274 8.76 -4.40 -9.66
N GLN A 275 8.77 -3.08 -9.94
CA GLN A 275 9.82 -2.18 -9.47
C GLN A 275 9.73 -1.97 -7.97
N THR A 276 10.88 -2.02 -7.29
CA THR A 276 11.02 -1.56 -5.91
C THR A 276 11.43 -0.09 -5.92
N ILE A 277 10.72 0.73 -5.15
CA ILE A 277 10.92 2.18 -5.07
C ILE A 277 11.08 2.63 -3.62
N LYS A 278 11.80 3.74 -3.44
CA LYS A 278 11.93 4.41 -2.14
C LYS A 278 10.95 5.57 -2.09
N VAL A 279 10.08 5.58 -1.09
CA VAL A 279 9.05 6.60 -0.89
C VAL A 279 9.22 7.28 0.47
N THR A 280 8.93 8.57 0.55
CA THR A 280 8.96 9.32 1.80
C THR A 280 7.52 9.59 2.26
N PRO A 281 7.08 9.04 3.41
CA PRO A 281 5.77 9.34 3.95
C PRO A 281 5.72 10.81 4.38
N VAL A 282 4.62 11.46 4.07
CA VAL A 282 4.30 12.83 4.48
C VAL A 282 3.15 12.76 5.48
N ASN A 283 3.42 13.15 6.73
CA ASN A 283 2.46 13.08 7.82
C ASN A 283 1.86 14.45 8.11
N LYS A 284 0.58 14.50 8.46
CA LYS A 284 -0.08 15.72 8.94
C LYS A 284 0.49 16.10 10.31
N LEU A 285 0.83 17.35 10.46
CA LEU A 285 1.33 17.93 11.70
C LEU A 285 0.99 19.42 11.71
N THR A 286 0.30 19.89 12.74
CA THR A 286 0.17 21.32 12.98
C THR A 286 1.38 21.78 13.79
N GLY A 287 2.29 22.52 13.17
CA GLY A 287 3.55 22.92 13.80
C GLY A 287 4.21 24.08 13.09
N PHE A 288 5.48 24.27 13.41
CA PHE A 288 6.31 25.35 12.91
C PHE A 288 7.63 24.82 12.37
N LYS A 289 8.28 25.62 11.53
CA LYS A 289 9.53 25.32 10.88
C LYS A 289 10.49 26.48 11.01
N ILE A 290 11.72 26.19 11.43
CA ILE A 290 12.78 27.19 11.60
C ILE A 290 14.15 26.60 11.20
N ALA A 291 15.12 27.47 10.90
CA ALA A 291 16.49 27.06 10.66
C ALA A 291 17.07 26.32 11.88
N LYS A 292 17.88 25.28 11.64
CA LYS A 292 18.54 24.52 12.70
C LYS A 292 19.40 25.38 13.61
N SER A 293 20.00 26.45 13.07
CA SER A 293 20.80 27.42 13.80
C SER A 293 20.03 28.21 14.87
N ALA A 294 18.69 28.25 14.78
CA ALA A 294 17.84 28.97 15.72
C ALA A 294 17.55 28.20 17.02
N VAL A 295 17.86 26.91 17.06
CA VAL A 295 17.55 26.03 18.19
C VAL A 295 18.79 25.83 19.03
N PHE A 296 18.66 25.93 20.35
CA PHE A 296 19.68 25.57 21.32
C PHE A 296 19.09 24.68 22.43
N GLU A 297 19.93 23.91 23.06
CA GLU A 297 19.58 23.01 24.16
C GLU A 297 20.06 23.60 25.47
N PHE A 298 19.20 23.64 26.47
CA PHE A 298 19.53 24.04 27.83
C PHE A 298 18.82 23.12 28.81
N GLU A 299 19.56 22.49 29.74
CA GLU A 299 19.04 21.51 30.69
C GLU A 299 18.14 20.43 30.06
N ASP A 300 18.65 19.79 29.00
CA ASP A 300 17.97 18.73 28.23
C ASP A 300 16.65 19.15 27.53
N VAL A 301 16.38 20.46 27.45
CA VAL A 301 15.21 21.03 26.77
C VAL A 301 15.65 21.88 25.59
N ASN A 302 14.97 21.75 24.46
CA ASN A 302 15.21 22.57 23.28
C ASN A 302 14.45 23.91 23.39
N TYR A 303 15.16 25.00 23.11
CA TYR A 303 14.62 26.37 23.16
C TYR A 303 14.85 27.10 21.84
N ILE A 304 14.00 28.10 21.62
CA ILE A 304 14.16 29.17 20.63
C ILE A 304 14.10 30.51 21.33
N ALA A 305 14.78 31.52 20.78
CA ALA A 305 14.76 32.87 21.30
C ALA A 305 13.90 33.75 20.39
N LEU A 306 12.71 34.17 20.88
CA LEU A 306 11.76 35.03 20.18
C LEU A 306 12.10 36.52 20.45
N LYS A 307 12.02 37.34 19.42
CA LYS A 307 12.17 38.81 19.56
C LYS A 307 10.93 39.40 20.22
N SER A 308 11.11 40.04 21.37
CA SER A 308 10.06 40.75 22.10
C SER A 308 10.55 42.17 22.50
N GLY A 309 10.40 43.14 21.59
CA GLY A 309 10.99 44.46 21.77
C GLY A 309 12.51 44.41 21.89
N ASP A 310 13.06 44.93 23.02
CA ASP A 310 14.48 44.92 23.34
C ASP A 310 14.93 43.66 24.10
N ASN A 311 14.07 42.64 24.21
CA ASN A 311 14.34 41.43 24.91
C ASN A 311 14.16 40.19 24.00
N LEU A 312 14.79 39.10 24.39
CA LEU A 312 14.61 37.77 23.86
C LEU A 312 13.76 36.95 24.84
N GLU A 313 12.58 36.51 24.42
CA GLU A 313 11.76 35.54 25.14
C GLU A 313 12.24 34.14 24.80
N LEU A 314 12.65 33.36 25.79
CA LEU A 314 13.13 31.99 25.62
C LEU A 314 11.95 31.03 25.69
N LEU A 315 11.58 30.40 24.58
CA LEU A 315 10.43 29.53 24.49
C LEU A 315 10.89 28.06 24.35
N PRO A 316 10.47 27.17 25.27
CA PRO A 316 10.71 25.75 25.13
C PRO A 316 9.88 25.18 23.96
N ILE A 317 10.49 24.29 23.17
CA ILE A 317 9.89 23.66 22.00
C ILE A 317 10.06 22.15 22.03
N GLU A 318 9.16 21.46 21.37
CA GLU A 318 9.27 20.01 21.15
C GLU A 318 9.63 19.74 19.69
N LEU A 319 10.85 19.25 19.44
CA LEU A 319 11.29 18.89 18.11
C LEU A 319 10.55 17.64 17.62
N LYS A 320 9.93 17.72 16.44
CA LYS A 320 9.22 16.61 15.79
C LYS A 320 10.03 15.95 14.68
N GLY A 321 11.07 16.65 14.17
CA GLY A 321 11.96 16.13 13.16
C GLY A 321 12.69 17.21 12.37
N THR A 322 13.29 16.77 11.24
CA THR A 322 14.08 17.66 10.37
C THR A 322 13.52 17.65 8.95
N GLN A 323 13.58 18.80 8.29
CA GLN A 323 13.16 18.95 6.91
C GLN A 323 14.19 19.81 6.14
N GLY A 324 15.17 19.13 5.52
CA GLY A 324 16.30 19.79 4.89
C GLY A 324 17.20 20.49 5.90
N LYS A 325 17.34 21.83 5.78
CA LYS A 325 18.13 22.68 6.68
C LYS A 325 17.39 23.12 7.93
N ASP A 326 16.12 22.78 8.07
CA ASP A 326 15.22 23.25 9.11
C ASP A 326 14.86 22.13 10.10
N TYR A 327 14.48 22.55 11.32
CA TYR A 327 13.74 21.74 12.28
C TYR A 327 12.23 22.01 12.13
N VAL A 328 11.44 20.94 12.32
CA VAL A 328 10.00 21.02 12.51
C VAL A 328 9.71 20.77 13.99
N PHE A 329 8.92 21.64 14.61
CA PHE A 329 8.63 21.61 16.03
C PHE A 329 7.19 21.99 16.35
N THR A 330 6.76 21.68 17.57
CA THR A 330 5.51 22.17 18.16
C THR A 330 5.80 23.01 19.39
N ALA A 331 4.92 23.96 19.66
CA ALA A 331 4.99 24.82 20.84
C ALA A 331 3.58 25.03 21.40
N ASN A 332 3.51 25.33 22.68
CA ASN A 332 2.24 25.59 23.39
C ASN A 332 1.70 27.03 23.14
N LYS A 333 2.40 27.83 22.34
CA LYS A 333 2.08 29.22 22.03
C LYS A 333 1.87 29.36 20.51
N ASN A 334 0.95 30.22 20.10
CA ASN A 334 0.86 30.61 18.69
C ASN A 334 2.07 31.48 18.33
N LEU A 335 2.79 31.11 17.27
CA LEU A 335 4.01 31.76 16.83
C LEU A 335 3.85 32.45 15.45
N ASP A 336 2.61 32.77 15.07
CA ASP A 336 2.35 33.51 13.84
C ASP A 336 3.02 34.89 13.87
N ASP A 337 3.69 35.23 12.79
CA ASP A 337 4.40 36.50 12.58
C ASP A 337 5.52 36.81 13.61
N GLN A 338 5.89 35.82 14.44
CA GLN A 338 7.00 35.99 15.38
C GLN A 338 8.35 35.82 14.67
N GLN A 339 9.32 36.62 15.13
CA GLN A 339 10.71 36.53 14.67
C GLN A 339 11.57 35.76 15.69
N VAL A 340 12.38 34.86 15.19
CA VAL A 340 13.29 34.02 15.98
C VAL A 340 14.75 34.38 15.64
N LEU A 341 15.59 34.40 16.65
CA LEU A 341 17.04 34.59 16.51
C LEU A 341 17.65 33.43 15.75
N ILE A 342 18.39 33.68 14.65
CA ILE A 342 19.00 32.66 13.79
C ILE A 342 20.53 32.71 13.79
N SER A 343 21.14 33.81 14.25
CA SER A 343 22.58 33.97 14.41
C SER A 343 22.96 34.18 15.88
N SER A 344 24.21 33.96 16.25
CA SER A 344 24.72 34.16 17.62
C SER A 344 23.97 33.39 18.74
N VAL A 345 23.21 32.37 18.37
CA VAL A 345 22.43 31.53 19.29
C VAL A 345 23.35 30.78 20.28
N SER A 346 24.53 30.36 19.83
CA SER A 346 25.55 29.74 20.72
C SER A 346 26.12 30.72 21.74
N ALA A 347 26.21 32.03 21.40
CA ALA A 347 26.61 33.05 22.37
C ALA A 347 25.55 33.22 23.46
N LEU A 348 24.27 33.25 23.06
CA LEU A 348 23.15 33.28 24.00
C LEU A 348 23.16 32.05 24.93
N GLN A 349 23.37 30.85 24.36
CA GLN A 349 23.48 29.60 25.15
C GLN A 349 24.66 29.65 26.12
N GLY A 350 25.85 30.15 25.70
CA GLY A 350 26.99 30.32 26.56
C GLY A 350 26.75 31.26 27.75
N MET A 351 26.01 32.35 27.51
CA MET A 351 25.62 33.27 28.60
C MET A 351 24.68 32.60 29.62
N LEU A 352 23.71 31.80 29.15
CA LEU A 352 22.79 31.06 30.03
C LEU A 352 23.53 30.02 30.87
N LEU A 353 24.54 29.40 30.31
CA LEU A 353 25.42 28.44 31.00
C LEU A 353 26.48 29.12 31.87
N HIS A 354 26.48 30.47 31.99
CA HIS A 354 27.50 31.26 32.70
C HIS A 354 28.94 31.00 32.23
N LEU A 355 29.13 30.57 30.97
CA LEU A 355 30.46 30.39 30.37
C LEU A 355 31.02 31.76 29.97
N GLY A 356 32.17 32.15 30.57
CA GLY A 356 32.83 33.43 30.26
C GLY A 356 32.68 34.55 31.31
N ARG A 357 32.19 34.25 32.50
CA ARG A 357 32.36 35.14 33.66
C ARG A 357 33.67 34.73 34.39
N GLU A 358 34.78 35.35 34.00
CA GLU A 358 35.95 35.51 34.86
C GLU A 358 35.85 36.81 35.65
#